data_b96fe5e7f7b1c0da56deb89dbcea11c1
#
_entry.id   b96fe5e7f7b1c0da56deb89dbcea11c1
#
_cell.length_a   1.000
_cell.length_b   1.000
_cell.length_c   1.000
_cell.angle_alpha   90.00
_cell.angle_beta   90.00
_cell.angle_gamma   90.00
#
_symmetry.space_group_name_H-M   'P 1'
#
loop_
_entity.id
_entity.type
_entity.pdbx_description
1 polymer ?
#
loop_
_entity_poly.entity_id
_entity_poly.type
_entity_poly.pdbx_seq_one_letter_code
_entity_poly.pdbx_strand_id
1 'polypeptide(L)'
;MEGRYKVIEIKNFKKELKELSKKYPSIISDLDNLVEVLRGNPLIGESLGNGYYKVRMKITSKRKGKSGGARIITNVKIVESTVYLASIYDKSDMETITKQQLSLLRKAIDKI
;
A
#
# COMPACT_ATOMS: atom_id res chain seq x y z
N MET A 1 15.99 15.36 -3.58
CA MET A 1 15.13 16.14 -4.49
C MET A 1 13.95 16.69 -3.72
N GLU A 2 13.68 17.96 -3.94
CA GLU A 2 12.55 18.59 -3.28
C GLU A 2 11.25 17.92 -3.68
N GLY A 3 10.34 17.81 -2.74
CA GLY A 3 9.03 17.25 -2.97
C GLY A 3 8.95 15.73 -2.95
N ARG A 4 10.06 15.06 -2.76
CA ARG A 4 10.01 13.61 -2.64
C ARG A 4 9.50 13.22 -1.25
N TYR A 5 8.60 12.26 -1.25
CA TYR A 5 7.97 11.79 -0.02
C TYR A 5 8.75 10.64 0.61
N LYS A 6 8.73 10.58 1.93
CA LYS A 6 9.15 9.39 2.65
C LYS A 6 8.04 8.35 2.56
N VAL A 7 8.42 7.08 2.50
CA VAL A 7 7.46 5.98 2.49
C VAL A 7 7.76 5.10 3.70
N ILE A 8 6.78 4.95 4.57
CA ILE A 8 6.94 4.25 5.85
C ILE A 8 5.92 3.13 5.95
N GLU A 9 6.40 1.90 6.25
CA GLU A 9 5.53 0.76 6.50
C GLU A 9 5.08 0.78 7.95
N ILE A 10 3.77 0.73 8.18
CA ILE A 10 3.29 0.55 9.56
C ILE A 10 3.36 -0.94 9.92
N LYS A 11 3.22 -1.24 11.21
CA LYS A 11 3.35 -2.60 11.72
C LYS A 11 2.42 -3.59 11.01
N ASN A 12 1.16 -3.19 10.82
CA ASN A 12 0.18 -4.03 10.12
C ASN A 12 0.63 -4.39 8.71
N PHE A 13 1.15 -3.40 7.97
CA PHE A 13 1.63 -3.62 6.62
C PHE A 13 2.78 -4.62 6.59
N LYS A 14 3.75 -4.45 7.50
CA LYS A 14 4.90 -5.35 7.57
C LYS A 14 4.47 -6.80 7.79
N LYS A 15 3.49 -7.00 8.66
CA LYS A 15 2.96 -8.32 8.97
C LYS A 15 2.31 -8.95 7.73
N GLU A 16 1.47 -8.19 7.06
CA GLU A 16 0.78 -8.68 5.87
C GLU A 16 1.75 -8.95 4.72
N LEU A 17 2.72 -8.07 4.54
CA LEU A 17 3.75 -8.25 3.51
C LEU A 17 4.54 -9.53 3.74
N LYS A 18 4.91 -9.80 4.97
CA LYS A 18 5.65 -11.01 5.32
C LYS A 18 4.88 -12.26 4.94
N GLU A 19 3.57 -12.29 5.21
CA GLU A 19 2.74 -13.43 4.85
C GLU A 19 2.67 -13.61 3.33
N LEU A 20 2.47 -12.53 2.60
CA LEU A 20 2.40 -12.60 1.14
C LEU A 20 3.74 -12.96 0.52
N SER A 21 4.85 -12.57 1.12
CA SER A 21 6.18 -12.89 0.59
C SER A 21 6.46 -14.39 0.61
N LYS A 22 5.82 -15.13 1.50
CA LYS A 22 5.94 -16.59 1.54
C LYS A 22 5.28 -17.23 0.32
N LYS A 23 4.25 -16.61 -0.21
CA LYS A 23 3.48 -17.13 -1.33
C LYS A 23 3.97 -16.59 -2.68
N TYR A 24 4.42 -15.35 -2.70
CA TYR A 24 4.81 -14.66 -3.95
C TYR A 24 6.25 -14.17 -3.85
N PRO A 25 7.21 -14.91 -4.45
CA PRO A 25 8.62 -14.54 -4.34
C PRO A 25 8.98 -13.16 -4.87
N SER A 26 8.23 -12.63 -5.83
CA SER A 26 8.53 -11.33 -6.43
C SER A 26 7.99 -10.13 -5.66
N ILE A 27 7.20 -10.35 -4.59
CA ILE A 27 6.40 -9.27 -4.03
C ILE A 27 7.26 -8.15 -3.42
N ILE A 28 8.41 -8.49 -2.85
CA ILE A 28 9.31 -7.47 -2.28
C ILE A 28 9.88 -6.59 -3.39
N SER A 29 10.30 -7.19 -4.49
CA SER A 29 10.82 -6.46 -5.65
C SER A 29 9.73 -5.59 -6.28
N ASP A 30 8.51 -6.14 -6.40
CA ASP A 30 7.36 -5.40 -6.93
C ASP A 30 7.08 -4.18 -6.05
N LEU A 31 7.15 -4.35 -4.73
CA LEU A 31 6.92 -3.27 -3.78
C LEU A 31 8.01 -2.20 -3.88
N ASP A 32 9.28 -2.61 -4.01
CA ASP A 32 10.37 -1.65 -4.13
C ASP A 32 10.15 -0.72 -5.34
N ASN A 33 9.69 -1.28 -6.45
CA ASN A 33 9.39 -0.49 -7.63
C ASN A 33 8.25 0.50 -7.37
N LEU A 34 7.20 0.05 -6.69
CA LEU A 34 6.07 0.92 -6.37
C LEU A 34 6.45 2.03 -5.40
N VAL A 35 7.31 1.71 -4.43
CA VAL A 35 7.78 2.71 -3.45
C VAL A 35 8.47 3.87 -4.19
N GLU A 36 9.30 3.57 -5.19
CA GLU A 36 9.94 4.63 -5.97
C GLU A 36 8.93 5.52 -6.69
N VAL A 37 7.87 4.91 -7.22
CA VAL A 37 6.80 5.68 -7.86
C VAL A 37 6.10 6.57 -6.82
N LEU A 38 5.80 6.03 -5.65
CA LEU A 38 5.10 6.78 -4.60
C LEU A 38 5.91 7.97 -4.08
N ARG A 39 7.23 7.85 -4.06
CA ARG A 39 8.08 8.95 -3.60
C ARG A 39 7.92 10.21 -4.44
N GLY A 40 7.72 10.04 -5.75
CA GLY A 40 7.54 11.16 -6.67
C GLY A 40 6.10 11.47 -7.00
N ASN A 41 5.20 10.52 -6.76
CA ASN A 41 3.78 10.67 -7.09
C ASN A 41 2.92 9.99 -6.02
N PRO A 42 2.79 10.62 -4.84
CA PRO A 42 2.15 9.97 -3.69
C PRO A 42 0.64 9.79 -3.80
N LEU A 43 -0.02 10.52 -4.68
CA LEU A 43 -1.49 10.54 -4.75
C LEU A 43 -2.05 9.57 -5.79
N ILE A 44 -1.28 8.59 -6.22
CA ILE A 44 -1.76 7.61 -7.20
C ILE A 44 -2.79 6.68 -6.57
N GLY A 45 -3.62 6.11 -7.43
CA GLY A 45 -4.63 5.16 -7.01
C GLY A 45 -6.00 5.78 -6.87
N GLU A 46 -6.90 5.02 -6.27
CA GLU A 46 -8.27 5.44 -6.06
C GLU A 46 -8.39 6.06 -4.66
N SER A 47 -8.89 7.29 -4.60
CA SER A 47 -9.09 7.96 -3.31
C SER A 47 -10.20 7.27 -2.51
N LEU A 48 -9.91 7.01 -1.24
CA LEU A 48 -10.89 6.47 -0.29
C LEU A 48 -11.34 7.53 0.71
N GLY A 49 -10.91 8.78 0.51
CA GLY A 49 -11.18 9.87 1.44
C GLY A 49 -10.15 9.96 2.55
N ASN A 50 -10.07 11.11 3.17
CA ASN A 50 -9.20 11.39 4.33
C ASN A 50 -7.72 11.08 4.09
N GLY A 51 -7.26 11.24 2.85
CA GLY A 51 -5.86 10.98 2.51
C GLY A 51 -5.52 9.53 2.28
N TYR A 52 -6.50 8.65 2.25
CA TYR A 52 -6.31 7.22 1.99
C TYR A 52 -6.52 6.91 0.51
N TYR A 53 -5.68 6.01 -0.02
CA TYR A 53 -5.74 5.62 -1.42
C TYR A 53 -5.60 4.11 -1.53
N LYS A 54 -6.26 3.55 -2.53
CA LYS A 54 -6.12 2.13 -2.89
C LYS A 54 -5.30 2.07 -4.17
N VAL A 55 -4.12 1.46 -4.09
CA VAL A 55 -3.16 1.40 -5.19
C VAL A 55 -3.05 -0.03 -5.68
N ARG A 56 -3.16 -0.21 -6.99
CA ARG A 56 -2.97 -1.52 -7.63
C ARG A 56 -1.48 -1.78 -7.79
N MET A 57 -1.07 -3.00 -7.48
CA MET A 57 0.31 -3.42 -7.70
C MET A 57 0.34 -4.79 -8.34
N LYS A 58 1.05 -4.89 -9.47
CA LYS A 58 1.27 -6.18 -10.10
C LYS A 58 2.10 -7.07 -9.18
N ILE A 59 1.74 -8.34 -9.11
CA ILE A 59 2.59 -9.35 -8.49
C ILE A 59 3.22 -10.13 -9.65
N THR A 60 4.47 -9.85 -9.94
CA THR A 60 5.15 -10.39 -11.11
C THR A 60 5.12 -11.93 -11.14
N SER A 61 5.38 -12.56 -10.00
CA SER A 61 5.39 -14.03 -9.91
C SER A 61 4.01 -14.65 -10.07
N LYS A 62 2.94 -13.84 -9.98
CA LYS A 62 1.57 -14.33 -10.17
C LYS A 62 1.13 -14.33 -11.63
N ARG A 63 1.80 -13.54 -12.48
CA ARG A 63 1.55 -13.46 -13.92
C ARG A 63 0.15 -13.03 -14.32
N LYS A 64 -0.49 -12.16 -13.54
CA LYS A 64 -1.87 -11.71 -13.81
C LYS A 64 -2.02 -10.20 -14.01
N GLY A 65 -0.94 -9.46 -14.17
CA GLY A 65 -1.02 -8.02 -14.32
C GLY A 65 -1.63 -7.31 -13.10
N LYS A 66 -1.86 -6.02 -13.23
CA LYS A 66 -2.29 -5.17 -12.09
C LYS A 66 -3.68 -5.52 -11.58
N SER A 67 -4.59 -5.89 -12.48
CA SER A 67 -5.97 -6.18 -12.09
C SER A 67 -6.09 -7.42 -11.21
N GLY A 68 -5.17 -8.37 -11.35
CA GLY A 68 -5.16 -9.60 -10.58
C GLY A 68 -4.10 -9.66 -9.50
N GLY A 69 -3.38 -8.56 -9.26
CA GLY A 69 -2.27 -8.55 -8.31
C GLY A 69 -2.68 -8.21 -6.89
N ALA A 70 -1.90 -7.34 -6.25
CA ALA A 70 -2.16 -6.88 -4.90
C ALA A 70 -2.84 -5.51 -4.91
N ARG A 71 -3.42 -5.20 -3.77
CA ARG A 71 -3.91 -3.85 -3.47
C ARG A 71 -3.16 -3.35 -2.26
N ILE A 72 -2.71 -2.11 -2.32
CA ILE A 72 -2.02 -1.47 -1.21
C ILE A 72 -2.84 -0.27 -0.78
N ILE A 73 -3.10 -0.19 0.52
CA ILE A 73 -3.76 0.98 1.10
C ILE A 73 -2.68 1.90 1.62
N THR A 74 -2.68 3.14 1.12
CA THR A 74 -1.74 4.17 1.56
C THR A 74 -2.49 5.26 2.30
N ASN A 75 -1.77 5.95 3.17
CA ASN A 75 -2.24 7.20 3.78
C ASN A 75 -1.20 8.27 3.51
N VAL A 76 -1.61 9.37 2.88
CA VAL A 76 -0.69 10.44 2.50
C VAL A 76 -0.86 11.61 3.45
N LYS A 77 0.23 11.96 4.14
CA LYS A 77 0.30 13.14 5.00
C LYS A 77 1.10 14.21 4.28
N ILE A 78 0.39 15.08 3.58
CA ILE A 78 1.03 16.09 2.71
C ILE A 78 1.95 17.01 3.49
N VAL A 79 1.49 17.50 4.64
CA VAL A 79 2.29 18.43 5.46
C VAL A 79 3.59 17.79 5.93
N GLU A 80 3.57 16.49 6.19
CA GLU A 80 4.75 15.73 6.63
C GLU A 80 5.56 15.17 5.47
N SER A 81 5.09 15.31 4.25
CA SER A 81 5.71 14.71 3.06
C SER A 81 5.95 13.21 3.25
N THR A 82 4.95 12.52 3.76
CA THR A 82 5.06 11.11 4.15
C THR A 82 3.89 10.31 3.59
N VAL A 83 4.20 9.13 3.06
CA VAL A 83 3.21 8.13 2.67
C VAL A 83 3.36 6.96 3.63
N TYR A 84 2.28 6.63 4.35
CA TYR A 84 2.24 5.43 5.17
C TYR A 84 1.68 4.30 4.33
N LEU A 85 2.38 3.16 4.31
CA LEU A 85 1.86 1.94 3.73
C LEU A 85 1.09 1.24 4.86
N ALA A 86 -0.23 1.21 4.73
CA ALA A 86 -1.12 0.79 5.80
C ALA A 86 -1.52 -0.67 5.71
N SER A 87 -1.78 -1.16 4.49
CA SER A 87 -2.21 -2.54 4.29
C SER A 87 -1.82 -3.02 2.90
N ILE A 88 -1.57 -4.31 2.77
CA ILE A 88 -1.39 -4.97 1.48
C ILE A 88 -2.17 -6.28 1.52
N TYR A 89 -2.92 -6.54 0.45
CA TYR A 89 -3.66 -7.78 0.35
C TYR A 89 -3.71 -8.27 -1.11
N ASP A 90 -3.88 -9.57 -1.27
CA ASP A 90 -4.05 -10.21 -2.56
C ASP A 90 -5.49 -9.98 -3.02
N LYS A 91 -5.67 -9.45 -4.22
CA LYS A 91 -7.01 -9.19 -4.75
C LYS A 91 -7.86 -10.46 -4.82
N SER A 92 -7.24 -11.63 -5.01
CA SER A 92 -8.00 -12.89 -5.03
C SER A 92 -8.56 -13.28 -3.68
N ASP A 93 -7.99 -12.76 -2.57
CA ASP A 93 -8.49 -13.05 -1.23
C ASP A 93 -9.54 -12.04 -0.78
N MET A 94 -9.41 -10.80 -1.24
CA MET A 94 -10.31 -9.73 -0.84
C MET A 94 -10.37 -8.70 -1.97
N GLU A 95 -11.58 -8.46 -2.48
CA GLU A 95 -11.72 -7.56 -3.62
C GLU A 95 -11.51 -6.09 -3.24
N THR A 96 -12.01 -5.69 -2.09
CA THR A 96 -11.81 -4.34 -1.59
C THR A 96 -11.82 -4.33 -0.06
N ILE A 97 -11.09 -3.36 0.50
CA ILE A 97 -11.06 -3.20 1.95
C ILE A 97 -12.42 -2.72 2.46
N THR A 98 -12.86 -3.25 3.60
CA THR A 98 -14.13 -2.85 4.20
C THR A 98 -13.96 -1.54 4.97
N LYS A 99 -15.09 -0.88 5.25
CA LYS A 99 -15.08 0.34 6.06
C LYS A 99 -14.55 0.08 7.48
N GLN A 100 -14.86 -1.08 8.04
CA GLN A 100 -14.37 -1.46 9.37
C GLN A 100 -12.85 -1.63 9.36
N GLN A 101 -12.33 -2.33 8.35
CA GLN A 101 -10.88 -2.52 8.21
C GLN A 101 -10.16 -1.20 8.02
N LEU A 102 -10.71 -0.32 7.19
CA LEU A 102 -10.12 0.99 6.97
C LEU A 102 -10.13 1.83 8.24
N SER A 103 -11.21 1.76 9.02
CA SER A 103 -11.30 2.45 10.31
C SER A 103 -10.21 2.00 11.28
N LEU A 104 -9.91 0.70 11.31
CA LEU A 104 -8.83 0.17 12.15
C LEU A 104 -7.46 0.70 11.71
N LEU A 105 -7.23 0.79 10.41
CA LEU A 105 -5.98 1.35 9.89
C LEU A 105 -5.85 2.82 10.26
N ARG A 106 -6.94 3.58 10.17
CA ARG A 106 -6.94 5.00 10.57
C ARG A 106 -6.55 5.16 12.03
N LYS A 107 -7.11 4.34 12.92
CA LYS A 107 -6.75 4.38 14.34
C LYS A 107 -5.28 4.07 14.56
N ALA A 108 -4.75 3.08 13.83
CA ALA A 108 -3.33 2.73 13.95
C ALA A 108 -2.42 3.88 13.50
N ILE A 109 -2.76 4.54 12.40
CA ILE A 109 -1.97 5.65 11.87
C ILE A 109 -2.08 6.88 12.75
N ASP A 110 -3.26 7.16 13.30
CA ASP A 110 -3.45 8.31 14.17
C ASP A 110 -2.64 8.23 15.46
N LYS A 111 -2.17 7.05 15.83
CA LYS A 111 -1.32 6.84 17.02
C LYS A 111 0.17 7.05 16.76
N ILE A 112 0.56 7.24 15.53
CA ILE A 112 1.98 7.41 15.16
C ILE A 112 2.51 8.81 15.53
#